data_df4ef1f0ee45a3e80ba2a7fa94632cbb
#
_entry.id   df4ef1f0ee45a3e80ba2a7fa94632cbb
#
_cell.length_a   1.000
_cell.length_b   1.000
_cell.length_c   1.000
_cell.angle_alpha   90.00
_cell.angle_beta   90.00
_cell.angle_gamma   90.00
#
_symmetry.space_group_name_H-M   'P 1'
#
loop_
_entity.id
_entity.type
_entity.pdbx_description
1 polymer ?
#
loop_
_entity_poly.entity_id
_entity_poly.type
_entity_poly.pdbx_seq_one_letter_code
_entity_poly.pdbx_strand_id
1 'polypeptide(L)'
;LALLALGLENASEALSDSSQATKRQMHELLNSASELGADLHTVSHRLHPSMLNTLGLAAGLSALCQEFSSGHRVEIVFSSEDIPRAVPPNVALCLFRIVQEGLQNIRKYSGASQGHVNLRKKGDRLFLSVSDEGRGFDAKAMRNSAGLGIRSMGERARLVGGQFEIHSEPGKGTKIDVCVPLQPEDLTAAELSYPWKTDVQ
;
A
#
# COMPACT_ATOMS: atom_id res chain seq x y z
N LEU A 1 -13.11 10.81 17.60
CA LEU A 1 -13.76 9.55 17.22
C LEU A 1 -13.96 8.64 18.44
N ALA A 2 -12.94 8.39 19.29
CA ALA A 2 -13.09 7.59 20.50
C ALA A 2 -14.18 8.13 21.44
N LEU A 3 -14.26 9.46 21.62
CA LEU A 3 -15.32 10.12 22.40
C LEU A 3 -16.70 10.00 21.73
N LEU A 4 -16.75 9.93 20.41
CA LEU A 4 -18.00 9.76 19.65
C LEU A 4 -18.51 8.32 19.73
N ALA A 5 -17.61 7.34 19.68
CA ALA A 5 -17.92 5.93 19.89
C ALA A 5 -18.45 5.69 21.32
N LEU A 6 -17.77 6.26 22.33
CA LEU A 6 -18.21 6.19 23.74
C LEU A 6 -19.55 6.88 23.97
N GLY A 7 -19.80 8.02 23.28
CA GLY A 7 -21.08 8.71 23.33
C GLY A 7 -22.23 7.91 22.71
N LEU A 8 -21.95 7.18 21.63
CA LEU A 8 -22.92 6.29 20.98
C LEU A 8 -23.17 5.01 21.80
N GLU A 9 -22.15 4.46 22.48
CA GLU A 9 -22.33 3.33 23.43
C GLU A 9 -23.23 3.73 24.61
N ASN A 10 -22.95 4.87 25.25
CA ASN A 10 -23.76 5.39 26.33
C ASN A 10 -25.21 5.70 25.90
N ALA A 11 -25.41 6.22 24.68
CA ALA A 11 -26.73 6.43 24.09
C ALA A 11 -27.45 5.11 23.81
N SER A 12 -26.72 4.07 23.36
CA SER A 12 -27.29 2.73 23.13
C SER A 12 -27.77 2.06 24.43
N GLU A 13 -27.04 2.24 25.52
CA GLU A 13 -27.41 1.72 26.85
C GLU A 13 -28.59 2.48 27.44
N ALA A 14 -28.71 3.80 27.21
CA ALA A 14 -29.81 4.62 27.67
C ALA A 14 -31.16 4.35 26.94
N LEU A 15 -31.09 3.70 25.76
CA LEU A 15 -32.26 3.34 24.94
C LEU A 15 -32.83 1.95 25.27
N SER A 16 -32.91 1.59 26.56
CA SER A 16 -33.38 0.26 26.99
C SER A 16 -34.81 -0.11 26.52
N ASP A 17 -35.62 0.87 26.16
CA ASP A 17 -37.05 0.70 25.76
C ASP A 17 -37.29 0.96 24.25
N SER A 18 -36.25 1.09 23.44
CA SER A 18 -36.40 1.40 22.02
C SER A 18 -36.62 0.17 21.14
N SER A 19 -37.30 0.39 20.00
CA SER A 19 -37.58 -0.68 19.03
C SER A 19 -36.31 -1.37 18.57
N GLN A 20 -36.40 -2.66 18.23
CA GLN A 20 -35.29 -3.48 17.74
C GLN A 20 -34.62 -2.89 16.48
N ALA A 21 -35.35 -2.06 15.71
CA ALA A 21 -34.86 -1.31 14.56
C ALA A 21 -33.87 -0.20 14.98
N THR A 22 -34.16 0.51 16.04
CA THR A 22 -33.30 1.59 16.58
C THR A 22 -31.97 1.02 17.13
N LYS A 23 -32.03 -0.14 17.80
CA LYS A 23 -30.85 -0.84 18.28
C LYS A 23 -29.94 -1.34 17.14
N ARG A 24 -30.54 -1.82 16.05
CA ARG A 24 -29.82 -2.19 14.83
C ARG A 24 -29.11 -0.99 14.20
N GLN A 25 -29.80 0.11 14.01
CA GLN A 25 -29.27 1.34 13.45
C GLN A 25 -28.08 1.88 14.27
N MET A 26 -28.20 1.83 15.61
CA MET A 26 -27.15 2.26 16.52
C MET A 26 -25.91 1.36 16.42
N HIS A 27 -26.10 0.05 16.30
CA HIS A 27 -24.99 -0.91 16.08
C HIS A 27 -24.28 -0.69 14.74
N GLU A 28 -25.02 -0.39 13.69
CA GLU A 28 -24.45 -0.04 12.37
C GLU A 28 -23.65 1.26 12.43
N LEU A 29 -24.12 2.26 13.15
CA LEU A 29 -23.41 3.52 13.37
C LEU A 29 -22.15 3.33 14.22
N LEU A 30 -22.19 2.51 15.26
CA LEU A 30 -21.03 2.15 16.09
C LEU A 30 -19.95 1.43 15.28
N ASN A 31 -20.34 0.46 14.47
CA ASN A 31 -19.43 -0.25 13.58
C ASN A 31 -18.79 0.69 12.55
N SER A 32 -19.59 1.56 11.93
CA SER A 32 -19.10 2.55 10.97
C SER A 32 -18.17 3.58 11.63
N ALA A 33 -18.45 4.02 12.84
CA ALA A 33 -17.59 4.92 13.61
C ALA A 33 -16.27 4.24 14.02
N SER A 34 -16.30 2.96 14.40
CA SER A 34 -15.12 2.16 14.70
C SER A 34 -14.25 1.93 13.45
N GLU A 35 -14.85 1.61 12.31
CA GLU A 35 -14.14 1.47 11.03
C GLU A 35 -13.50 2.78 10.59
N LEU A 36 -14.20 3.89 10.66
CA LEU A 36 -13.66 5.23 10.39
C LEU A 36 -12.55 5.59 11.38
N GLY A 37 -12.64 5.18 12.64
CA GLY A 37 -11.62 5.35 13.66
C GLY A 37 -10.34 4.58 13.33
N ALA A 38 -10.48 3.33 12.92
CA ALA A 38 -9.37 2.48 12.47
C ALA A 38 -8.74 3.02 11.18
N ASP A 39 -9.56 3.53 10.25
CA ASP A 39 -9.09 4.14 9.01
C ASP A 39 -8.33 5.44 9.28
N LEU A 40 -8.81 6.31 10.16
CA LEU A 40 -8.11 7.54 10.56
C LEU A 40 -6.84 7.27 11.36
N HIS A 41 -6.83 6.27 12.23
CA HIS A 41 -5.61 5.84 12.93
C HIS A 41 -4.59 5.29 11.92
N THR A 42 -5.06 4.50 10.97
CA THR A 42 -4.25 3.97 9.86
C THR A 42 -3.73 5.10 8.96
N VAL A 43 -4.54 6.10 8.66
CA VAL A 43 -4.16 7.29 7.88
C VAL A 43 -3.15 8.16 8.65
N SER A 44 -3.33 8.35 9.95
CA SER A 44 -2.39 9.09 10.81
C SER A 44 -1.02 8.41 10.93
N HIS A 45 -1.00 7.09 11.13
CA HIS A 45 0.23 6.29 11.05
C HIS A 45 0.81 6.21 9.63
N ARG A 46 -0.03 6.27 8.60
CA ARG A 46 0.37 6.30 7.19
C ARG A 46 0.95 7.64 6.75
N LEU A 47 0.60 8.76 7.40
CA LEU A 47 1.03 10.09 6.98
C LEU A 47 2.47 10.45 7.37
N HIS A 48 3.06 9.79 8.37
CA HIS A 48 4.45 10.03 8.76
C HIS A 48 5.15 8.72 9.14
N PRO A 49 5.85 8.07 8.21
CA PRO A 49 6.72 6.96 8.58
C PRO A 49 7.97 7.53 9.28
N SER A 50 7.81 7.96 10.53
CA SER A 50 8.94 8.38 11.38
C SER A 50 10.04 7.32 11.45
N MET A 51 9.66 6.05 11.29
CA MET A 51 10.59 4.92 11.18
C MET A 51 11.54 5.02 9.98
N LEU A 52 11.11 5.57 8.85
CA LEU A 52 11.99 5.73 7.67
C LEU A 52 13.15 6.68 7.95
N ASN A 53 12.90 7.75 8.72
CA ASN A 53 13.92 8.73 9.08
C ASN A 53 14.91 8.19 10.12
N THR A 54 14.45 7.29 11.01
CA THR A 54 15.25 6.77 12.12
C THR A 54 15.97 5.47 11.76
N LEU A 55 15.29 4.53 11.14
CA LEU A 55 15.80 3.18 10.85
C LEU A 55 16.25 2.99 9.40
N GLY A 56 15.88 3.90 8.50
CA GLY A 56 16.12 3.79 7.06
C GLY A 56 15.09 2.92 6.33
N LEU A 57 15.18 2.93 5.00
CA LEU A 57 14.18 2.31 4.12
C LEU A 57 14.06 0.80 4.31
N ALA A 58 15.19 0.07 4.31
CA ALA A 58 15.16 -1.40 4.39
C ALA A 58 14.55 -1.89 5.71
N ALA A 59 14.96 -1.30 6.85
CA ALA A 59 14.42 -1.66 8.16
C ALA A 59 12.93 -1.26 8.29
N GLY A 60 12.54 -0.11 7.74
CA GLY A 60 11.15 0.33 7.73
C GLY A 60 10.24 -0.61 6.92
N LEU A 61 10.71 -1.09 5.76
CA LEU A 61 9.98 -2.07 4.96
C LEU A 61 9.91 -3.45 5.62
N SER A 62 11.00 -3.89 6.24
CA SER A 62 11.03 -5.14 7.01
C SER A 62 9.98 -5.13 8.13
N ALA A 63 9.95 -4.05 8.92
CA ALA A 63 8.97 -3.90 10.00
C ALA A 63 7.53 -3.88 9.46
N LEU A 64 7.27 -3.17 8.36
CA LEU A 64 5.96 -3.13 7.70
C LEU A 64 5.51 -4.53 7.27
N CYS A 65 6.39 -5.32 6.65
CA CYS A 65 6.08 -6.68 6.21
C CYS A 65 5.80 -7.63 7.39
N GLN A 66 6.57 -7.52 8.47
CA GLN A 66 6.38 -8.30 9.69
C GLN A 66 5.05 -7.96 10.39
N GLU A 67 4.76 -6.66 10.54
CA GLU A 67 3.49 -6.19 11.11
C GLU A 67 2.31 -6.69 10.28
N PHE A 68 2.41 -6.60 8.95
CA PHE A 68 1.38 -7.08 8.05
C PHE A 68 1.15 -8.59 8.19
N SER A 69 2.21 -9.39 8.23
CA SER A 69 2.11 -10.86 8.41
C SER A 69 1.49 -11.23 9.75
N SER A 70 1.83 -10.50 10.82
CA SER A 70 1.29 -10.77 12.17
C SER A 70 -0.20 -10.44 12.29
N GLY A 71 -0.68 -9.45 11.53
CA GLY A 71 -2.07 -9.00 11.56
C GLY A 71 -3.01 -9.69 10.55
N HIS A 72 -2.47 -10.49 9.65
CA HIS A 72 -3.23 -11.06 8.53
C HIS A 72 -2.83 -12.53 8.27
N ARG A 73 -3.70 -13.28 7.57
CA ARG A 73 -3.43 -14.68 7.19
C ARG A 73 -2.54 -14.82 5.95
N VAL A 74 -1.69 -13.84 5.70
CA VAL A 74 -0.78 -13.81 4.54
C VAL A 74 0.63 -13.59 5.07
N GLU A 75 1.52 -14.52 4.81
CA GLU A 75 2.94 -14.39 5.14
C GLU A 75 3.63 -13.52 4.10
N ILE A 76 4.37 -12.49 4.52
CA ILE A 76 5.15 -11.65 3.63
C ILE A 76 6.64 -11.88 3.86
N VAL A 77 7.29 -12.42 2.85
CA VAL A 77 8.75 -12.61 2.84
C VAL A 77 9.41 -11.34 2.32
N PHE A 78 10.17 -10.68 3.19
CA PHE A 78 10.96 -9.50 2.82
C PHE A 78 12.42 -9.85 2.61
N SER A 79 13.01 -9.34 1.52
CA SER A 79 14.46 -9.42 1.28
C SER A 79 15.00 -8.08 0.81
N SER A 80 16.24 -7.76 1.20
CA SER A 80 16.92 -6.55 0.76
C SER A 80 18.41 -6.79 0.51
N GLU A 81 18.96 -6.11 -0.50
CA GLU A 81 20.36 -6.25 -0.92
C GLU A 81 20.95 -4.87 -1.19
N ASP A 82 22.10 -4.59 -0.58
CA ASP A 82 22.95 -3.40 -0.78
C ASP A 82 22.26 -2.04 -0.61
N ILE A 83 21.25 -1.96 0.24
CA ILE A 83 20.48 -0.72 0.42
C ILE A 83 21.30 0.30 1.23
N PRO A 84 21.53 1.51 0.72
CA PRO A 84 22.27 2.53 1.44
C PRO A 84 21.49 3.00 2.68
N ARG A 85 22.23 3.37 3.73
CA ARG A 85 21.62 3.93 4.94
C ARG A 85 20.84 5.22 4.65
N ALA A 86 21.38 6.06 3.78
CA ALA A 86 20.77 7.31 3.39
C ALA A 86 20.10 7.15 2.01
N VAL A 87 18.80 7.01 2.00
CA VAL A 87 17.96 7.10 0.80
C VAL A 87 17.24 8.44 0.85
N PRO A 88 17.15 9.19 -0.26
CA PRO A 88 16.40 10.46 -0.28
C PRO A 88 14.99 10.29 0.29
N PRO A 89 14.53 11.18 1.18
CA PRO A 89 13.26 11.01 1.89
C PRO A 89 12.04 10.83 0.98
N ASN A 90 12.01 11.54 -0.16
CA ASN A 90 10.95 11.42 -1.17
C ASN A 90 10.94 10.04 -1.84
N VAL A 91 12.13 9.49 -2.16
CA VAL A 91 12.29 8.14 -2.72
C VAL A 91 11.90 7.08 -1.70
N ALA A 92 12.39 7.20 -0.46
CA ALA A 92 12.06 6.29 0.62
C ALA A 92 10.54 6.25 0.89
N LEU A 93 9.91 7.41 0.97
CA LEU A 93 8.47 7.53 1.17
C LEU A 93 7.68 6.94 -0.02
N CYS A 94 8.12 7.21 -1.25
CA CYS A 94 7.50 6.66 -2.45
C CYS A 94 7.48 5.13 -2.40
N LEU A 95 8.64 4.49 -2.22
CA LEU A 95 8.76 3.04 -2.18
C LEU A 95 7.98 2.42 -1.01
N PHE A 96 8.03 3.05 0.17
CA PHE A 96 7.26 2.60 1.33
C PHE A 96 5.75 2.59 1.05
N ARG A 97 5.22 3.65 0.41
CA ARG A 97 3.80 3.75 0.05
C ARG A 97 3.39 2.73 -1.01
N ILE A 98 4.27 2.44 -1.96
CA ILE A 98 4.01 1.41 -2.98
C ILE A 98 3.91 0.03 -2.32
N VAL A 99 4.81 -0.29 -1.38
CA VAL A 99 4.73 -1.55 -0.63
C VAL A 99 3.44 -1.61 0.20
N GLN A 100 3.07 -0.55 0.93
CA GLN A 100 1.82 -0.51 1.68
C GLN A 100 0.60 -0.83 0.81
N GLU A 101 0.50 -0.19 -0.35
CA GLU A 101 -0.61 -0.41 -1.28
C GLU A 101 -0.56 -1.81 -1.91
N GLY A 102 0.64 -2.28 -2.28
CA GLY A 102 0.83 -3.64 -2.79
C GLY A 102 0.39 -4.71 -1.80
N LEU A 103 0.78 -4.60 -0.51
CA LEU A 103 0.35 -5.50 0.55
C LEU A 103 -1.17 -5.47 0.77
N GLN A 104 -1.79 -4.28 0.73
CA GLN A 104 -3.25 -4.16 0.82
C GLN A 104 -3.95 -4.85 -0.35
N ASN A 105 -3.38 -4.76 -1.56
CA ASN A 105 -3.92 -5.44 -2.75
C ASN A 105 -3.79 -6.95 -2.61
N ILE A 106 -2.66 -7.46 -2.13
CA ILE A 106 -2.47 -8.88 -1.82
C ILE A 106 -3.58 -9.34 -0.86
N ARG A 107 -3.76 -8.65 0.25
CA ARG A 107 -4.80 -8.98 1.25
C ARG A 107 -6.21 -9.01 0.68
N LYS A 108 -6.57 -7.98 -0.11
CA LYS A 108 -7.95 -7.78 -0.57
C LYS A 108 -8.30 -8.67 -1.76
N TYR A 109 -7.35 -8.94 -2.64
CA TYR A 109 -7.66 -9.45 -3.96
C TYR A 109 -6.94 -10.74 -4.35
N SER A 110 -5.74 -11.02 -3.81
CA SER A 110 -4.94 -12.12 -4.32
C SER A 110 -5.47 -13.50 -3.89
N GLY A 111 -5.91 -13.64 -2.65
CA GLY A 111 -6.25 -14.93 -2.07
C GLY A 111 -5.03 -15.84 -1.83
N ALA A 112 -3.80 -15.33 -2.01
CA ALA A 112 -2.56 -16.05 -1.72
C ALA A 112 -2.33 -16.15 -0.21
N SER A 113 -1.65 -17.21 0.21
CA SER A 113 -1.17 -17.38 1.59
C SER A 113 0.19 -16.73 1.82
N GLN A 114 0.92 -16.39 0.74
CA GLN A 114 2.25 -15.82 0.80
C GLN A 114 2.41 -14.71 -0.25
N GLY A 115 3.20 -13.69 0.09
CA GLY A 115 3.65 -12.65 -0.81
C GLY A 115 5.13 -12.34 -0.60
N HIS A 116 5.75 -11.68 -1.58
CA HIS A 116 7.17 -11.37 -1.55
C HIS A 116 7.39 -9.88 -1.77
N VAL A 117 8.29 -9.30 -0.98
CA VAL A 117 8.79 -7.94 -1.17
C VAL A 117 10.32 -8.01 -1.28
N ASN A 118 10.85 -7.59 -2.40
CA ASN A 118 12.29 -7.55 -2.63
C ASN A 118 12.73 -6.13 -2.94
N LEU A 119 13.77 -5.66 -2.26
CA LEU A 119 14.39 -4.35 -2.47
C LEU A 119 15.89 -4.53 -2.73
N ARG A 120 16.39 -4.06 -3.86
CA ARG A 120 17.81 -4.16 -4.19
C ARG A 120 18.34 -2.87 -4.81
N LYS A 121 19.62 -2.59 -4.59
CA LYS A 121 20.34 -1.52 -5.27
C LYS A 121 21.13 -2.11 -6.45
N LYS A 122 21.10 -1.44 -7.58
CA LYS A 122 21.99 -1.72 -8.71
C LYS A 122 22.43 -0.39 -9.32
N GLY A 123 23.73 -0.11 -9.25
CA GLY A 123 24.28 1.17 -9.65
C GLY A 123 23.70 2.32 -8.78
N ASP A 124 23.16 3.33 -9.40
CA ASP A 124 22.53 4.50 -8.79
C ASP A 124 21.00 4.37 -8.63
N ARG A 125 20.45 3.16 -8.84
CA ARG A 125 18.99 2.91 -8.80
C ARG A 125 18.61 1.91 -7.73
N LEU A 126 17.39 2.09 -7.18
CA LEU A 126 16.71 1.11 -6.36
C LEU A 126 15.65 0.39 -7.18
N PHE A 127 15.60 -0.92 -7.03
CA PHE A 127 14.62 -1.81 -7.63
C PHE A 127 13.79 -2.43 -6.52
N LEU A 128 12.50 -2.22 -6.57
CA LEU A 128 11.52 -2.80 -5.67
C LEU A 128 10.62 -3.74 -6.46
N SER A 129 10.41 -4.95 -5.93
CA SER A 129 9.39 -5.87 -6.45
C SER A 129 8.44 -6.26 -5.33
N VAL A 130 7.14 -6.25 -5.61
CA VAL A 130 6.08 -6.78 -4.73
C VAL A 130 5.30 -7.80 -5.53
N SER A 131 5.20 -9.04 -5.04
CA SER A 131 4.53 -10.10 -5.79
C SER A 131 3.75 -11.06 -4.91
N ASP A 132 2.75 -11.69 -5.51
CA ASP A 132 1.96 -12.79 -4.96
C ASP A 132 1.66 -13.84 -6.04
N GLU A 133 1.36 -15.06 -5.61
CA GLU A 133 0.96 -16.18 -6.46
C GLU A 133 -0.57 -16.44 -6.37
N GLY A 134 -1.35 -15.38 -6.22
CA GLY A 134 -2.79 -15.47 -6.05
C GLY A 134 -3.58 -15.53 -7.35
N ARG A 135 -4.81 -15.04 -7.30
CA ARG A 135 -5.77 -15.11 -8.42
C ARG A 135 -5.33 -14.31 -9.64
N GLY A 136 -4.51 -13.29 -9.46
CA GLY A 136 -4.19 -12.35 -10.52
C GLY A 136 -5.43 -11.69 -11.13
N PHE A 137 -5.21 -10.96 -12.22
CA PHE A 137 -6.26 -10.33 -13.02
C PHE A 137 -5.77 -10.06 -14.45
N ASP A 138 -6.69 -9.78 -15.35
CA ASP A 138 -6.35 -9.35 -16.71
C ASP A 138 -5.89 -7.89 -16.70
N ALA A 139 -4.56 -7.68 -16.67
CA ALA A 139 -3.96 -6.36 -16.64
C ALA A 139 -4.26 -5.55 -17.92
N LYS A 140 -4.53 -6.22 -19.07
CA LYS A 140 -4.88 -5.55 -20.33
C LYS A 140 -6.30 -4.99 -20.29
N ALA A 141 -7.24 -5.75 -19.76
CA ALA A 141 -8.63 -5.31 -19.62
C ALA A 141 -8.76 -4.15 -18.59
N MET A 142 -7.88 -4.11 -17.59
CA MET A 142 -7.90 -3.05 -16.58
C MET A 142 -7.20 -1.74 -16.98
N ARG A 143 -6.59 -1.64 -18.14
CA ARG A 143 -5.89 -0.39 -18.58
C ARG A 143 -6.76 0.86 -18.51
N ASN A 144 -8.05 0.75 -18.78
CA ASN A 144 -8.99 1.87 -18.74
C ASN A 144 -9.74 2.01 -17.42
N SER A 145 -9.68 1.01 -16.54
CA SER A 145 -10.38 0.94 -15.25
C SER A 145 -9.46 0.54 -14.10
N ALA A 146 -8.13 0.74 -14.23
CA ALA A 146 -7.17 0.47 -13.18
C ALA A 146 -7.65 1.14 -11.89
N GLY A 147 -7.79 0.36 -10.82
CA GLY A 147 -8.22 0.88 -9.52
C GLY A 147 -7.32 2.03 -9.06
N LEU A 148 -7.89 2.95 -8.30
CA LEU A 148 -7.19 4.14 -7.79
C LEU A 148 -5.82 3.82 -7.19
N GLY A 149 -5.66 2.65 -6.53
CA GLY A 149 -4.41 2.21 -5.92
C GLY A 149 -3.27 2.01 -6.93
N ILE A 150 -3.54 1.30 -8.04
CA ILE A 150 -2.53 1.03 -9.07
C ILE A 150 -2.08 2.34 -9.75
N ARG A 151 -3.03 3.21 -10.09
CA ARG A 151 -2.72 4.53 -10.65
C ARG A 151 -1.88 5.37 -9.71
N SER A 152 -2.25 5.41 -8.43
CA SER A 152 -1.53 6.16 -7.39
C SER A 152 -0.10 5.65 -7.20
N MET A 153 0.13 4.33 -7.28
CA MET A 153 1.49 3.76 -7.24
C MET A 153 2.34 4.22 -8.42
N GLY A 154 1.80 4.16 -9.64
CA GLY A 154 2.49 4.63 -10.84
C GLY A 154 2.79 6.12 -10.82
N GLU A 155 1.85 6.96 -10.37
CA GLU A 155 2.04 8.40 -10.21
C GLU A 155 3.14 8.72 -9.18
N ARG A 156 3.16 8.02 -8.04
CA ARG A 156 4.22 8.18 -7.02
C ARG A 156 5.60 7.83 -7.55
N ALA A 157 5.74 6.71 -8.27
CA ALA A 157 7.01 6.33 -8.87
C ALA A 157 7.50 7.40 -9.84
N ARG A 158 6.61 7.92 -10.69
CA ARG A 158 6.93 8.97 -11.66
C ARG A 158 7.36 10.28 -11.00
N LEU A 159 6.74 10.68 -9.88
CA LEU A 159 7.09 11.89 -9.13
C LEU A 159 8.53 11.89 -8.58
N VAL A 160 9.16 10.73 -8.46
CA VAL A 160 10.57 10.61 -8.06
C VAL A 160 11.49 10.18 -9.21
N GLY A 161 11.06 10.38 -10.47
CA GLY A 161 11.84 10.02 -11.66
C GLY A 161 11.95 8.50 -11.89
N GLY A 162 11.02 7.74 -11.34
CA GLY A 162 11.02 6.29 -11.42
C GLY A 162 10.10 5.72 -12.49
N GLN A 163 10.23 4.43 -12.72
CA GLN A 163 9.41 3.60 -13.60
C GLN A 163 8.59 2.64 -12.75
N PHE A 164 7.38 2.32 -13.21
CA PHE A 164 6.44 1.43 -12.57
C PHE A 164 5.85 0.47 -13.61
N GLU A 165 5.93 -0.81 -13.33
CA GLU A 165 5.36 -1.85 -14.18
C GLU A 165 4.51 -2.79 -13.32
N ILE A 166 3.43 -3.32 -13.90
CA ILE A 166 2.59 -4.33 -13.27
C ILE A 166 2.33 -5.46 -14.25
N HIS A 167 2.60 -6.67 -13.79
CA HIS A 167 2.37 -7.90 -14.51
C HIS A 167 1.36 -8.74 -13.74
N SER A 168 0.24 -9.08 -14.36
CA SER A 168 -0.77 -9.94 -13.79
C SER A 168 -1.52 -10.69 -14.87
N GLU A 169 -1.79 -11.95 -14.60
CA GLU A 169 -2.63 -12.81 -15.44
C GLU A 169 -3.58 -13.60 -14.51
N PRO A 170 -4.82 -13.88 -14.95
CA PRO A 170 -5.72 -14.71 -14.17
C PRO A 170 -5.10 -16.08 -13.82
N GLY A 171 -5.08 -16.39 -12.53
CA GLY A 171 -4.52 -17.64 -11.99
C GLY A 171 -2.99 -17.68 -11.83
N LYS A 172 -2.26 -16.60 -12.17
CA LYS A 172 -0.79 -16.55 -12.07
C LYS A 172 -0.28 -15.49 -11.09
N GLY A 173 -1.17 -14.90 -10.29
CA GLY A 173 -0.82 -13.88 -9.34
C GLY A 173 -0.53 -12.51 -9.94
N THR A 174 0.09 -11.66 -9.15
CA THR A 174 0.45 -10.30 -9.55
C THR A 174 1.88 -9.99 -9.15
N LYS A 175 2.59 -9.25 -10.01
CA LYS A 175 3.92 -8.71 -9.74
C LYS A 175 3.94 -7.23 -10.09
N ILE A 176 4.40 -6.42 -9.15
CA ILE A 176 4.66 -5.00 -9.29
C ILE A 176 6.17 -4.81 -9.27
N ASP A 177 6.73 -4.20 -10.29
CA ASP A 177 8.13 -3.83 -10.37
C ASP A 177 8.28 -2.31 -10.44
N VAL A 178 9.19 -1.77 -9.64
CA VAL A 178 9.46 -0.33 -9.55
C VAL A 178 10.96 -0.11 -9.60
N CYS A 179 11.39 0.83 -10.43
CA CYS A 179 12.77 1.27 -10.50
C CYS A 179 12.84 2.78 -10.27
N VAL A 180 13.59 3.23 -9.27
CA VAL A 180 13.74 4.65 -8.96
C VAL A 180 15.21 5.04 -8.85
N PRO A 181 15.62 6.24 -9.32
CA PRO A 181 16.96 6.74 -9.11
C PRO A 181 17.18 7.12 -7.64
N LEU A 182 18.39 6.92 -7.13
CA LEU A 182 18.79 7.39 -5.79
C LEU A 182 19.02 8.91 -5.75
N GLN A 183 19.39 9.49 -6.88
CA GLN A 183 19.43 10.93 -7.07
C GLN A 183 18.39 11.26 -8.12
N PRO A 184 17.22 11.80 -7.73
CA PRO A 184 16.25 12.27 -8.72
C PRO A 184 16.92 13.36 -9.55
N GLU A 185 17.16 13.11 -10.83
CA GLU A 185 17.48 14.17 -11.77
C GLU A 185 16.28 15.12 -11.80
N ASP A 186 16.54 16.44 -11.89
CA ASP A 186 15.48 17.42 -12.09
C ASP A 186 14.70 17.04 -13.35
N LEU A 187 13.49 16.50 -13.15
CA LEU A 187 12.61 16.10 -14.24
C LEU A 187 12.29 17.33 -15.06
N THR A 188 12.80 17.41 -16.27
CA THR A 188 12.38 18.45 -17.21
C THR A 188 10.91 18.23 -17.58
N ALA A 189 10.17 19.30 -17.79
CA ALA A 189 8.73 19.25 -18.11
C ALA A 189 8.37 18.35 -19.33
N ALA A 190 9.36 18.01 -20.17
CA ALA A 190 9.21 17.12 -21.31
C ALA A 190 9.09 15.63 -20.93
N GLU A 191 9.67 15.20 -19.80
CA GLU A 191 9.64 13.81 -19.36
C GLU A 191 8.37 13.44 -18.58
N LEU A 192 7.60 14.43 -18.16
CA LEU A 192 6.29 14.27 -17.51
C LEU A 192 5.17 13.86 -18.49
N SER A 193 5.42 13.88 -19.81
CA SER A 193 4.39 13.72 -20.85
C SER A 193 4.29 12.36 -21.53
N TYR A 194 4.99 11.33 -21.05
CA TYR A 194 4.93 10.01 -21.70
C TYR A 194 3.74 9.18 -21.23
N PRO A 195 2.84 8.78 -22.18
CA PRO A 195 1.83 7.77 -21.91
C PRO A 195 2.52 6.39 -21.82
N TRP A 196 1.92 5.47 -21.06
CA TRP A 196 2.26 4.06 -20.97
C TRP A 196 2.81 3.46 -22.27
N LYS A 197 4.05 3.09 -22.31
CA LYS A 197 4.52 2.09 -23.30
C LYS A 197 4.57 0.74 -22.60
N THR A 198 3.62 -0.10 -22.90
CA THR A 198 3.73 -1.54 -22.74
C THR A 198 4.42 -2.05 -23.98
N ASP A 199 5.70 -2.32 -23.90
CA ASP A 199 6.33 -3.21 -24.85
C ASP A 199 5.98 -4.64 -24.46
N VAL A 200 5.12 -5.23 -25.28
CA VAL A 200 4.89 -6.67 -25.34
C VAL A 200 5.50 -7.13 -26.65
N GLN A 201 6.60 -7.81 -26.54
CA GLN A 201 6.96 -8.84 -27.52
C GLN A 201 6.57 -10.20 -26.97
#